data_a068e5584e0e91f03e058a5fd3a39e32
#
_entry.id   a068e5584e0e91f03e058a5fd3a39e32
#
_cell.length_a   1.000
_cell.length_b   1.000
_cell.length_c   1.000
_cell.angle_alpha   90.00
_cell.angle_beta   90.00
_cell.angle_gamma   90.00
#
_symmetry.space_group_name_H-M   'P 1'
#
loop_
_entity.id
_entity.type
_entity.pdbx_description
1 polymer ?
#
loop_
_entity_poly.entity_id
_entity_poly.type
_entity_poly.pdbx_seq_one_letter_code
_entity_poly.pdbx_strand_id
1 'polypeptide(L)'
;MYMNDYKRWNEFPLEDSDLTAELAKIAGDEAEIKDRFAVSLKFGTAGLRGVLGAGSNRMNIYVVRQATQGLANWVKTQGGNQLVAISYDSRIKSDVFAKEAACVLAANGIKVRIYDALMPVPALSFATRYYKANAGIMVTASHNPAKYNGYKAYGPDGCQMTDDAAAVVYAEIQSTDILEGAKRISFEEGIAQGLIEYVGDDCKEGLYDAIKACQVRPGLCKTASLKLVYSPLNGSGLVPVTRILNDIGIDDITIVPEQKYPDGNFPTCPYPNPEIFEALRLGLELAKQSGADLMLATDPDADRVGIAMKCPDGSYELVSGNEVGVLLLDYICAGRIEKGTMPANPVAVKSLVSTPLADAVAAHYGVEMRSVLTGFKWIGDQIAGLEAKGEVERFILGFEESYGYLAGPYVRDKDAVVASMLICEMAAYYRSIGSSVKQRMEEIYAQYGRYLNKVDSFEFPGLSGMDKMAGIMAFLRSNPPHAIGGYDVVKVTDYQKTEETGLPSANVLVYGLEGGATVIVRPSGTEPKIKAYYTTLGKDIAEAEEQKNELSDALTPLFS
;
A
#
# COMPACT_ATOMS: atom_id res chain seq x y z
N MET A 1 -17.49 -22.82 22.91
CA MET A 1 -16.25 -21.99 23.00
C MET A 1 -16.60 -20.51 22.81
N TYR A 2 -17.05 -20.05 21.65
CA TYR A 2 -17.37 -18.61 21.41
C TYR A 2 -18.41 -17.99 22.35
N MET A 3 -19.41 -18.73 22.81
CA MET A 3 -20.38 -18.25 23.81
C MET A 3 -19.77 -17.98 25.19
N ASN A 4 -18.70 -18.72 25.56
CA ASN A 4 -17.98 -18.46 26.82
C ASN A 4 -17.15 -17.17 26.70
N ASP A 5 -16.55 -16.92 25.54
CA ASP A 5 -15.80 -15.70 25.27
C ASP A 5 -16.73 -14.47 25.26
N TYR A 6 -17.91 -14.60 24.62
CA TYR A 6 -18.94 -13.56 24.67
C TYR A 6 -19.39 -13.24 26.10
N LYS A 7 -19.65 -14.29 26.93
CA LYS A 7 -20.02 -14.08 28.36
C LYS A 7 -18.91 -13.39 29.12
N ARG A 8 -17.66 -13.84 28.95
CA ARG A 8 -16.50 -13.22 29.61
C ARG A 8 -16.37 -11.73 29.26
N TRP A 9 -16.57 -11.37 27.98
CA TRP A 9 -16.55 -9.96 27.55
C TRP A 9 -17.67 -9.13 28.16
N ASN A 10 -18.86 -9.69 28.36
CA ASN A 10 -19.97 -9.01 29.02
C ASN A 10 -19.77 -8.84 30.53
N GLU A 11 -19.07 -9.76 31.18
CA GLU A 11 -18.79 -9.73 32.62
C GLU A 11 -17.58 -8.85 32.96
N PHE A 12 -16.69 -8.64 31.96
CA PHE A 12 -15.49 -7.82 32.14
C PHE A 12 -15.85 -6.32 32.17
N PRO A 13 -15.26 -5.51 33.08
CA PRO A 13 -15.49 -4.06 33.13
C PRO A 13 -14.78 -3.36 31.99
N LEU A 14 -15.39 -3.34 30.80
CA LEU A 14 -14.81 -2.73 29.61
C LEU A 14 -14.63 -1.22 29.78
N GLU A 15 -13.44 -0.72 29.43
CA GLU A 15 -13.11 0.71 29.53
C GLU A 15 -13.77 1.54 28.41
N ASP A 16 -14.07 0.93 27.25
CA ASP A 16 -14.73 1.58 26.11
C ASP A 16 -16.23 1.30 26.16
N SER A 17 -17.01 2.34 26.47
CA SER A 17 -18.47 2.24 26.59
C SER A 17 -19.18 1.83 25.30
N ASP A 18 -18.59 2.14 24.13
CA ASP A 18 -19.14 1.76 22.83
C ASP A 18 -19.17 0.23 22.71
N LEU A 19 -18.10 -0.45 23.17
CA LEU A 19 -18.03 -1.91 23.14
C LEU A 19 -19.08 -2.55 24.04
N THR A 20 -19.31 -1.97 25.23
CA THR A 20 -20.37 -2.43 26.16
C THR A 20 -21.75 -2.30 25.53
N ALA A 21 -22.03 -1.15 24.91
CA ALA A 21 -23.30 -0.91 24.23
C ALA A 21 -23.52 -1.87 23.03
N GLU A 22 -22.45 -2.15 22.30
CA GLU A 22 -22.47 -3.06 21.16
C GLU A 22 -22.71 -4.51 21.59
N LEU A 23 -22.07 -4.98 22.67
CA LEU A 23 -22.32 -6.31 23.24
C LEU A 23 -23.76 -6.49 23.69
N ALA A 24 -24.35 -5.47 24.31
CA ALA A 24 -25.75 -5.49 24.70
C ALA A 24 -26.69 -5.56 23.49
N LYS A 25 -26.35 -4.88 22.40
CA LYS A 25 -27.13 -4.85 21.15
C LYS A 25 -27.19 -6.22 20.46
N ILE A 26 -26.10 -6.99 20.51
CA ILE A 26 -26.03 -8.32 19.88
C ILE A 26 -26.53 -9.46 20.79
N ALA A 27 -27.01 -9.13 21.98
CA ALA A 27 -27.51 -10.12 22.93
C ALA A 27 -28.66 -10.93 22.30
N GLY A 28 -28.47 -12.27 22.21
CA GLY A 28 -29.42 -13.18 21.57
C GLY A 28 -29.26 -13.34 20.06
N ASP A 29 -28.41 -12.59 19.39
CA ASP A 29 -28.03 -12.81 18.01
C ASP A 29 -26.83 -13.77 17.91
N GLU A 30 -27.13 -15.07 17.78
CA GLU A 30 -26.11 -16.11 17.79
C GLU A 30 -25.17 -15.99 16.58
N ALA A 31 -25.65 -15.50 15.43
CA ALA A 31 -24.84 -15.34 14.22
C ALA A 31 -23.79 -14.23 14.40
N GLU A 32 -24.21 -13.07 14.91
CA GLU A 32 -23.31 -11.96 15.24
C GLU A 32 -22.31 -12.34 16.35
N ILE A 33 -22.78 -13.02 17.40
CA ILE A 33 -21.90 -13.49 18.49
C ILE A 33 -20.84 -14.45 17.93
N LYS A 34 -21.24 -15.41 17.09
CA LYS A 34 -20.33 -16.35 16.46
C LYS A 34 -19.31 -15.67 15.55
N ASP A 35 -19.74 -14.70 14.73
CA ASP A 35 -18.86 -13.96 13.83
C ASP A 35 -17.77 -13.16 14.60
N ARG A 36 -18.13 -12.64 15.78
CA ARG A 36 -17.22 -11.81 16.60
C ARG A 36 -16.30 -12.61 17.52
N PHE A 37 -16.66 -13.84 17.91
CA PHE A 37 -15.97 -14.58 18.95
C PHE A 37 -15.52 -16.00 18.56
N ALA A 38 -15.92 -16.54 17.39
CA ALA A 38 -15.54 -17.89 16.99
C ALA A 38 -14.07 -18.02 16.61
N VAL A 39 -13.46 -16.93 16.18
CA VAL A 39 -12.04 -16.81 15.83
C VAL A 39 -11.49 -15.49 16.36
N SER A 40 -10.18 -15.41 16.47
CA SER A 40 -9.48 -14.14 16.73
C SER A 40 -8.93 -13.56 15.44
N LEU A 41 -8.76 -12.25 15.37
CA LEU A 41 -8.06 -11.62 14.26
C LEU A 41 -6.66 -12.22 14.14
N LYS A 42 -6.33 -12.65 12.92
CA LYS A 42 -5.00 -13.19 12.63
C LYS A 42 -4.01 -12.04 12.41
N PHE A 43 -2.87 -12.13 13.06
CA PHE A 43 -1.71 -11.32 12.73
C PHE A 43 -1.10 -11.92 11.46
N GLY A 44 -1.54 -11.40 10.30
CA GLY A 44 -1.02 -11.84 9.01
C GLY A 44 0.40 -11.31 8.76
N THR A 45 0.89 -11.46 7.55
CA THR A 45 2.24 -11.01 7.14
C THR A 45 2.48 -9.50 7.32
N ALA A 46 1.44 -8.71 7.50
CA ALA A 46 1.53 -7.26 7.61
C ALA A 46 0.86 -6.69 8.88
N GLY A 47 0.40 -7.52 9.83
CA GLY A 47 -0.30 -7.08 11.04
C GLY A 47 -1.77 -7.49 11.08
N LEU A 48 -2.58 -6.75 11.84
CA LEU A 48 -4.02 -6.99 12.00
C LEU A 48 -4.84 -6.08 11.08
N ARG A 49 -5.95 -6.58 10.59
CA ARG A 49 -7.00 -5.78 9.93
C ARG A 49 -8.36 -6.38 10.23
N GLY A 50 -9.32 -5.55 10.63
CA GLY A 50 -10.66 -6.03 10.95
C GLY A 50 -11.68 -4.91 11.02
N VAL A 51 -12.95 -5.28 11.11
CA VAL A 51 -14.05 -4.36 11.39
C VAL A 51 -13.92 -3.86 12.84
N LEU A 52 -14.18 -2.57 13.07
CA LEU A 52 -14.25 -2.00 14.41
C LEU A 52 -15.39 -2.62 15.23
N GLY A 53 -15.21 -2.83 16.52
CA GLY A 53 -16.25 -3.29 17.42
C GLY A 53 -15.81 -4.24 18.52
N ALA A 54 -16.78 -4.74 19.28
CA ALA A 54 -16.57 -5.68 20.37
C ALA A 54 -16.34 -7.12 19.86
N GLY A 55 -15.35 -7.81 20.47
CA GLY A 55 -15.02 -9.20 20.17
C GLY A 55 -13.57 -9.42 19.76
N SER A 56 -13.13 -10.68 19.82
CA SER A 56 -11.77 -11.09 19.47
C SER A 56 -11.51 -11.05 17.95
N ASN A 57 -12.57 -11.10 17.13
CA ASN A 57 -12.50 -10.98 15.67
C ASN A 57 -12.86 -9.54 15.21
N ARG A 58 -12.57 -8.53 16.02
CA ARG A 58 -12.83 -7.11 15.75
C ARG A 58 -11.63 -6.27 16.17
N MET A 59 -11.47 -5.11 15.52
CA MET A 59 -10.50 -4.09 15.94
C MET A 59 -11.08 -3.28 17.10
N ASN A 60 -10.40 -3.31 18.23
CA ASN A 60 -10.71 -2.57 19.45
C ASN A 60 -9.47 -2.41 20.32
N ILE A 61 -9.58 -1.66 21.42
CA ILE A 61 -8.44 -1.39 22.31
C ILE A 61 -7.82 -2.65 22.91
N TYR A 62 -8.61 -3.69 23.19
CA TYR A 62 -8.12 -4.93 23.79
C TYR A 62 -7.30 -5.76 22.81
N VAL A 63 -7.75 -5.85 21.55
CA VAL A 63 -6.99 -6.50 20.47
C VAL A 63 -5.70 -5.76 20.17
N VAL A 64 -5.72 -4.41 20.18
CA VAL A 64 -4.52 -3.59 20.00
C VAL A 64 -3.54 -3.78 21.16
N ARG A 65 -4.02 -3.79 22.40
CA ARG A 65 -3.21 -4.04 23.61
C ARG A 65 -2.56 -5.42 23.55
N GLN A 66 -3.33 -6.46 23.21
CA GLN A 66 -2.84 -7.84 23.06
C GLN A 66 -1.74 -7.92 21.99
N ALA A 67 -2.01 -7.35 20.81
CA ALA A 67 -1.04 -7.33 19.71
C ALA A 67 0.25 -6.59 20.08
N THR A 68 0.11 -5.45 20.78
CA THR A 68 1.25 -4.65 21.20
C THR A 68 2.04 -5.34 22.32
N GLN A 69 1.39 -6.10 23.22
CA GLN A 69 2.11 -6.90 24.21
C GLN A 69 2.95 -8.00 23.54
N GLY A 70 2.40 -8.68 22.52
CA GLY A 70 3.17 -9.66 21.73
C GLY A 70 4.36 -9.01 21.02
N LEU A 71 4.16 -7.84 20.40
CA LEU A 71 5.25 -7.07 19.80
C LEU A 71 6.29 -6.64 20.85
N ALA A 72 5.86 -6.18 22.02
CA ALA A 72 6.75 -5.78 23.10
C ALA A 72 7.62 -6.95 23.60
N ASN A 73 7.05 -8.14 23.72
CA ASN A 73 7.79 -9.35 24.09
C ASN A 73 8.88 -9.65 23.05
N TRP A 74 8.53 -9.60 21.75
CA TRP A 74 9.48 -9.78 20.67
C TRP A 74 10.59 -8.71 20.66
N VAL A 75 10.24 -7.40 20.79
CA VAL A 75 11.22 -6.30 20.82
C VAL A 75 12.26 -6.51 21.92
N LYS A 76 11.87 -6.98 23.10
CA LYS A 76 12.78 -7.27 24.21
C LYS A 76 13.82 -8.33 23.88
N THR A 77 13.56 -9.24 22.94
CA THR A 77 14.50 -10.27 22.50
C THR A 77 15.51 -9.77 21.48
N GLN A 78 15.26 -8.61 20.83
CA GLN A 78 16.08 -8.12 19.71
C GLN A 78 17.34 -7.35 20.14
N GLY A 79 17.49 -6.99 21.41
CA GLY A 79 18.56 -6.06 21.82
C GLY A 79 18.35 -4.64 21.25
N GLY A 80 19.42 -3.85 21.14
CA GLY A 80 19.37 -2.50 20.57
C GLY A 80 18.75 -1.45 21.48
N ASN A 81 18.11 -0.43 20.89
CA ASN A 81 17.65 0.77 21.61
C ASN A 81 16.38 0.55 22.44
N GLN A 82 15.70 -0.58 22.30
CA GLN A 82 14.40 -0.84 22.92
C GLN A 82 13.43 0.33 22.65
N LEU A 83 13.26 0.67 21.36
CA LEU A 83 12.46 1.81 20.91
C LEU A 83 11.53 1.37 19.80
N VAL A 84 10.29 1.90 19.79
CA VAL A 84 9.28 1.69 18.76
C VAL A 84 8.76 3.04 18.27
N ALA A 85 8.70 3.22 16.95
CA ALA A 85 8.06 4.37 16.32
C ALA A 85 6.57 4.07 16.07
N ILE A 86 5.69 5.09 16.21
CA ILE A 86 4.23 4.93 16.00
C ILE A 86 3.71 6.07 15.14
N SER A 87 2.93 5.71 14.11
CA SER A 87 2.13 6.64 13.30
C SER A 87 0.70 6.11 13.11
N TYR A 88 -0.19 6.99 12.68
CA TYR A 88 -1.61 6.66 12.48
C TYR A 88 -2.23 7.55 11.40
N ASP A 89 -3.30 7.05 10.79
CA ASP A 89 -4.09 7.75 9.78
C ASP A 89 -5.33 8.44 10.37
N SER A 90 -6.24 8.89 9.49
CA SER A 90 -7.47 9.61 9.85
C SER A 90 -8.63 8.71 10.30
N ARG A 91 -8.47 7.38 10.29
CA ARG A 91 -9.57 6.45 10.57
C ARG A 91 -10.10 6.56 11.99
N ILE A 92 -11.37 6.18 12.14
CA ILE A 92 -12.05 6.15 13.44
C ILE A 92 -11.19 5.36 14.45
N LYS A 93 -10.89 5.97 15.61
CA LYS A 93 -10.08 5.42 16.70
C LYS A 93 -8.60 5.14 16.35
N SER A 94 -8.06 5.60 15.21
CA SER A 94 -6.63 5.40 14.91
C SER A 94 -5.71 6.07 15.94
N ASP A 95 -6.02 7.28 16.36
CA ASP A 95 -5.30 8.01 17.42
C ASP A 95 -5.40 7.32 18.79
N VAL A 96 -6.59 6.78 19.13
CA VAL A 96 -6.81 6.01 20.35
C VAL A 96 -5.94 4.74 20.34
N PHE A 97 -5.98 3.97 19.25
CA PHE A 97 -5.21 2.74 19.12
C PHE A 97 -3.69 3.00 19.15
N ALA A 98 -3.24 4.08 18.52
CA ALA A 98 -1.84 4.49 18.57
C ALA A 98 -1.37 4.82 20.00
N LYS A 99 -2.18 5.55 20.78
CA LYS A 99 -1.91 5.85 22.19
C LYS A 99 -1.95 4.59 23.07
N GLU A 100 -2.92 3.70 22.85
CA GLU A 100 -2.98 2.42 23.58
C GLU A 100 -1.73 1.56 23.34
N ALA A 101 -1.26 1.50 22.08
CA ALA A 101 -0.01 0.82 21.76
C ALA A 101 1.18 1.47 22.50
N ALA A 102 1.27 2.80 22.53
CA ALA A 102 2.31 3.51 23.26
C ALA A 102 2.29 3.20 24.77
N CYS A 103 1.10 3.16 25.38
CA CYS A 103 0.90 2.84 26.80
C CYS A 103 1.38 1.41 27.15
N VAL A 104 1.10 0.44 26.29
CA VAL A 104 1.56 -0.95 26.48
C VAL A 104 3.09 -1.05 26.34
N LEU A 105 3.68 -0.43 25.33
CA LEU A 105 5.13 -0.44 25.12
C LEU A 105 5.86 0.21 26.32
N ALA A 106 5.39 1.38 26.76
CA ALA A 106 5.97 2.08 27.90
C ALA A 106 5.90 1.25 29.20
N ALA A 107 4.76 0.58 29.46
CA ALA A 107 4.61 -0.33 30.61
C ALA A 107 5.58 -1.54 30.55
N ASN A 108 6.08 -1.86 29.38
CA ASN A 108 7.10 -2.89 29.16
C ASN A 108 8.53 -2.36 29.19
N GLY A 109 8.73 -1.06 29.50
CA GLY A 109 10.03 -0.40 29.54
C GLY A 109 10.62 -0.07 28.17
N ILE A 110 9.80 -0.14 27.12
CA ILE A 110 10.19 0.16 25.75
C ILE A 110 9.91 1.64 25.48
N LYS A 111 10.89 2.37 24.97
CA LYS A 111 10.72 3.76 24.56
C LYS A 111 9.84 3.87 23.33
N VAL A 112 9.10 4.96 23.21
CA VAL A 112 8.17 5.22 22.12
C VAL A 112 8.46 6.58 21.49
N ARG A 113 8.50 6.63 20.18
CA ARG A 113 8.41 7.86 19.37
C ARG A 113 7.08 7.84 18.63
N ILE A 114 6.12 8.64 19.06
CA ILE A 114 4.79 8.73 18.44
C ILE A 114 4.62 10.07 17.74
N TYR A 115 3.99 10.09 16.57
CA TYR A 115 3.62 11.34 15.92
C TYR A 115 2.52 12.06 16.71
N ASP A 116 2.65 13.37 16.85
CA ASP A 116 1.70 14.26 17.55
C ASP A 116 0.42 14.51 16.75
N ALA A 117 0.47 14.28 15.43
CA ALA A 117 -0.65 14.33 14.50
C ALA A 117 -0.62 13.11 13.58
N LEU A 118 -1.71 12.88 12.86
CA LEU A 118 -1.74 11.83 11.84
C LEU A 118 -0.67 12.07 10.76
N MET A 119 0.04 11.02 10.38
CA MET A 119 1.10 11.07 9.38
C MET A 119 1.05 9.83 8.50
N PRO A 120 1.51 9.94 7.24
CA PRO A 120 1.45 8.84 6.28
C PRO A 120 2.39 7.66 6.62
N VAL A 121 2.13 6.51 6.00
CA VAL A 121 2.97 5.29 6.10
C VAL A 121 4.46 5.57 5.89
N PRO A 122 4.90 6.31 4.85
CA PRO A 122 6.32 6.58 4.67
C PRO A 122 6.96 7.36 5.83
N ALA A 123 6.19 8.19 6.53
CA ALA A 123 6.70 8.88 7.71
C ALA A 123 7.05 7.89 8.83
N LEU A 124 6.24 6.85 9.05
CA LEU A 124 6.58 5.79 9.99
C LEU A 124 7.85 5.05 9.58
N SER A 125 7.95 4.62 8.33
CA SER A 125 9.13 3.92 7.81
C SER A 125 10.39 4.75 8.02
N PHE A 126 10.31 6.05 7.71
CA PHE A 126 11.41 7.00 7.92
C PHE A 126 11.79 7.14 9.40
N ALA A 127 10.82 7.41 10.28
CA ALA A 127 11.06 7.57 11.72
C ALA A 127 11.65 6.30 12.35
N THR A 128 11.20 5.11 11.94
CA THR A 128 11.74 3.82 12.39
C THR A 128 13.24 3.73 12.09
N ARG A 129 13.65 4.10 10.88
CA ARG A 129 15.05 4.11 10.45
C ARG A 129 15.86 5.24 11.10
N TYR A 130 15.31 6.45 11.13
CA TYR A 130 15.94 7.66 11.67
C TYR A 130 16.35 7.47 13.15
N TYR A 131 15.42 6.98 13.95
CA TYR A 131 15.67 6.72 15.39
C TYR A 131 16.34 5.37 15.65
N LYS A 132 16.62 4.56 14.63
CA LYS A 132 17.11 3.19 14.77
C LYS A 132 16.23 2.39 15.74
N ALA A 133 14.93 2.48 15.55
CA ALA A 133 13.93 1.78 16.35
C ALA A 133 13.96 0.28 16.06
N ASN A 134 13.62 -0.54 17.06
CA ASN A 134 13.51 -1.99 16.91
C ASN A 134 12.28 -2.39 16.09
N ALA A 135 11.25 -1.54 16.08
CA ALA A 135 10.02 -1.77 15.32
C ALA A 135 9.31 -0.46 15.02
N GLY A 136 8.35 -0.52 14.10
CA GLY A 136 7.38 0.54 13.84
C GLY A 136 5.95 0.02 13.92
N ILE A 137 5.00 0.87 14.28
CA ILE A 137 3.56 0.58 14.29
C ILE A 137 2.84 1.63 13.46
N MET A 138 2.09 1.20 12.44
CA MET A 138 1.16 2.06 11.70
C MET A 138 -0.27 1.61 11.97
N VAL A 139 -1.06 2.50 12.55
CA VAL A 139 -2.49 2.27 12.76
C VAL A 139 -3.26 2.77 11.55
N THR A 140 -3.67 1.84 10.70
CA THR A 140 -4.37 2.11 9.44
C THR A 140 -5.00 0.85 8.86
N ALA A 141 -6.06 1.00 8.08
CA ALA A 141 -6.57 -0.02 7.18
C ALA A 141 -6.47 0.42 5.70
N SER A 142 -5.53 1.34 5.37
CA SER A 142 -5.30 1.86 4.02
C SER A 142 -6.63 2.38 3.40
N HIS A 143 -6.98 1.93 2.23
CA HIS A 143 -8.17 2.34 1.47
C HIS A 143 -9.44 1.54 1.76
N ASN A 144 -9.47 0.68 2.80
CA ASN A 144 -10.68 -0.07 3.16
C ASN A 144 -11.81 0.88 3.63
N PRO A 145 -13.10 0.44 3.57
CA PRO A 145 -14.22 1.22 4.10
C PRO A 145 -14.04 1.68 5.54
N ALA A 146 -14.79 2.74 5.93
CA ALA A 146 -14.73 3.39 7.24
C ALA A 146 -14.86 2.44 8.45
N LYS A 147 -15.64 1.38 8.30
CA LYS A 147 -15.84 0.39 9.37
C LYS A 147 -14.61 -0.44 9.72
N TYR A 148 -13.55 -0.39 8.90
CA TYR A 148 -12.29 -1.13 9.14
C TYR A 148 -11.24 -0.24 9.78
N ASN A 149 -10.43 -0.85 10.64
CA ASN A 149 -9.14 -0.31 11.06
C ASN A 149 -8.11 -1.45 11.10
N GLY A 150 -6.85 -1.13 11.34
CA GLY A 150 -5.78 -2.12 11.36
C GLY A 150 -4.57 -1.64 12.16
N TYR A 151 -3.61 -2.56 12.28
CA TYR A 151 -2.37 -2.38 13.00
C TYR A 151 -1.27 -3.06 12.18
N LYS A 152 -0.47 -2.28 11.46
CA LYS A 152 0.66 -2.79 10.67
C LYS A 152 1.94 -2.72 11.52
N ALA A 153 2.73 -3.80 11.53
CA ALA A 153 4.02 -3.85 12.22
C ALA A 153 5.18 -3.81 11.22
N TYR A 154 6.19 -3.03 11.56
CA TYR A 154 7.39 -2.79 10.75
C TYR A 154 8.64 -3.25 11.51
N GLY A 155 9.62 -3.77 10.78
CA GLY A 155 10.94 -4.14 11.28
C GLY A 155 11.87 -2.93 11.46
N PRO A 156 13.08 -3.15 12.02
CA PRO A 156 14.05 -2.07 12.27
C PRO A 156 14.59 -1.43 10.98
N ASP A 157 14.46 -2.09 9.86
CA ASP A 157 14.81 -1.58 8.53
C ASP A 157 13.77 -0.61 7.96
N GLY A 158 12.62 -0.44 8.62
CA GLY A 158 11.50 0.37 8.17
C GLY A 158 10.61 -0.31 7.11
N CYS A 159 10.81 -1.60 6.85
CA CYS A 159 9.94 -2.43 6.02
C CYS A 159 8.85 -3.11 6.86
N GLN A 160 7.71 -3.46 6.27
CA GLN A 160 6.76 -4.33 6.96
C GLN A 160 7.45 -5.64 7.37
N MET A 161 7.11 -6.14 8.57
CA MET A 161 7.77 -7.32 9.13
C MET A 161 7.81 -8.51 8.16
N THR A 162 8.94 -9.22 8.17
CA THR A 162 9.07 -10.50 7.47
C THR A 162 8.15 -11.56 8.08
N ASP A 163 7.85 -12.60 7.29
CA ASP A 163 6.94 -13.67 7.73
C ASP A 163 7.47 -14.39 8.99
N ASP A 164 8.78 -14.58 9.10
CA ASP A 164 9.41 -15.22 10.28
C ASP A 164 9.25 -14.36 11.54
N ALA A 165 9.54 -13.06 11.46
CA ALA A 165 9.34 -12.14 12.58
C ALA A 165 7.87 -12.03 12.97
N ALA A 166 6.97 -11.94 11.98
CA ALA A 166 5.52 -11.89 12.20
C ALA A 166 5.00 -13.18 12.88
N ALA A 167 5.53 -14.35 12.52
CA ALA A 167 5.16 -15.62 13.15
C ALA A 167 5.55 -15.66 14.63
N VAL A 168 6.74 -15.16 14.98
CA VAL A 168 7.17 -15.06 16.38
C VAL A 168 6.27 -14.09 17.16
N VAL A 169 6.02 -12.91 16.62
CA VAL A 169 5.11 -11.93 17.25
C VAL A 169 3.71 -12.52 17.42
N TYR A 170 3.21 -13.26 16.42
CA TYR A 170 1.89 -13.90 16.51
C TYR A 170 1.81 -14.97 17.60
N ALA A 171 2.86 -15.77 17.78
CA ALA A 171 2.91 -16.73 18.88
C ALA A 171 2.84 -16.04 20.25
N GLU A 172 3.53 -14.91 20.42
CA GLU A 172 3.46 -14.09 21.64
C GLU A 172 2.06 -13.46 21.85
N ILE A 173 1.40 -13.01 20.77
CA ILE A 173 0.01 -12.52 20.82
C ILE A 173 -0.92 -13.63 21.31
N GLN A 174 -0.81 -14.85 20.75
CA GLN A 174 -1.66 -15.98 21.13
C GLN A 174 -1.47 -16.43 22.58
N SER A 175 -0.27 -16.25 23.14
CA SER A 175 0.03 -16.56 24.55
C SER A 175 -0.48 -15.49 25.53
N THR A 176 -0.84 -14.32 25.04
CA THR A 176 -1.29 -13.16 25.83
C THR A 176 -2.81 -13.17 25.97
N ASP A 177 -3.34 -13.12 27.18
CA ASP A 177 -4.78 -12.99 27.39
C ASP A 177 -5.29 -11.64 26.83
N ILE A 178 -6.40 -11.68 26.08
CA ILE A 178 -6.91 -10.51 25.37
C ILE A 178 -7.41 -9.39 26.28
N LEU A 179 -7.99 -9.71 27.44
CA LEU A 179 -8.58 -8.72 28.34
C LEU A 179 -7.60 -8.25 29.42
N GLU A 180 -6.77 -9.14 29.95
CA GLU A 180 -5.95 -8.89 31.14
C GLU A 180 -4.44 -9.11 30.93
N GLY A 181 -4.03 -9.69 29.79
CA GLY A 181 -2.64 -10.09 29.57
C GLY A 181 -1.68 -8.94 29.22
N ALA A 182 -2.16 -7.80 28.77
CA ALA A 182 -1.32 -6.68 28.40
C ALA A 182 -1.01 -5.76 29.59
N LYS A 183 0.28 -5.48 29.83
CA LYS A 183 0.70 -4.46 30.78
C LYS A 183 0.40 -3.07 30.21
N ARG A 184 0.00 -2.13 31.05
CA ARG A 184 -0.35 -0.78 30.63
C ARG A 184 -0.05 0.25 31.72
N ILE A 185 0.45 1.42 31.33
CA ILE A 185 0.45 2.66 32.12
C ILE A 185 -0.38 3.71 31.38
N SER A 186 -0.71 4.82 32.02
CA SER A 186 -1.38 5.92 31.32
C SER A 186 -0.41 6.61 30.34
N PHE A 187 -0.98 7.27 29.33
CA PHE A 187 -0.17 8.00 28.35
C PHE A 187 0.60 9.14 29.02
N GLU A 188 -0.05 9.86 29.93
CA GLU A 188 0.52 10.96 30.71
C GLU A 188 1.67 10.47 31.62
N GLU A 189 1.51 9.30 32.21
CA GLU A 189 2.57 8.66 33.00
C GLU A 189 3.76 8.29 32.13
N GLY A 190 3.50 7.73 30.94
CA GLY A 190 4.55 7.41 29.96
C GLY A 190 5.35 8.64 29.52
N ILE A 191 4.67 9.77 29.27
CA ILE A 191 5.32 11.07 28.99
C ILE A 191 6.14 11.54 30.20
N ALA A 192 5.55 11.53 31.41
CA ALA A 192 6.22 11.99 32.61
C ALA A 192 7.48 11.19 32.95
N GLN A 193 7.50 9.89 32.63
CA GLN A 193 8.66 9.02 32.79
C GLN A 193 9.68 9.12 31.65
N GLY A 194 9.42 9.88 30.59
CA GLY A 194 10.28 9.97 29.40
C GLY A 194 10.32 8.67 28.59
N LEU A 195 9.34 7.80 28.74
CA LEU A 195 9.18 6.57 27.95
C LEU A 195 8.40 6.82 26.66
N ILE A 196 7.50 7.78 26.65
CA ILE A 196 6.76 8.23 25.46
C ILE A 196 7.21 9.64 25.13
N GLU A 197 7.68 9.84 23.92
CA GLU A 197 8.05 11.14 23.39
C GLU A 197 7.47 11.31 21.99
N TYR A 198 7.17 12.56 21.62
CA TYR A 198 6.77 12.85 20.25
C TYR A 198 7.94 12.80 19.29
N VAL A 199 7.65 12.47 18.02
CA VAL A 199 8.63 12.57 16.93
C VAL A 199 9.08 14.02 16.79
N GLY A 200 10.38 14.25 16.83
CA GLY A 200 10.98 15.58 16.75
C GLY A 200 10.87 16.20 15.36
N ASP A 201 10.94 17.53 15.30
CA ASP A 201 10.89 18.28 14.05
C ASP A 201 12.09 17.97 13.13
N ASP A 202 13.24 17.64 13.70
CA ASP A 202 14.43 17.19 12.97
C ASP A 202 14.16 15.93 12.13
N CYS A 203 13.42 14.97 12.68
CA CYS A 203 12.99 13.78 11.95
C CYS A 203 11.96 14.13 10.86
N LYS A 204 10.98 14.99 11.18
CA LYS A 204 9.95 15.42 10.23
C LYS A 204 10.58 16.18 9.05
N GLU A 205 11.47 17.14 9.31
CA GLU A 205 12.19 17.89 8.26
C GLU A 205 13.13 16.98 7.46
N GLY A 206 13.83 16.05 8.11
CA GLY A 206 14.67 15.06 7.45
C GLY A 206 13.92 14.19 6.43
N LEU A 207 12.66 13.85 6.68
CA LEU A 207 11.80 13.17 5.71
C LEU A 207 11.55 14.06 4.48
N TYR A 208 11.15 15.32 4.66
CA TYR A 208 10.92 16.24 3.54
C TYR A 208 12.17 16.50 2.73
N ASP A 209 13.33 16.61 3.39
CA ASP A 209 14.61 16.76 2.69
C ASP A 209 14.97 15.53 1.86
N ALA A 210 14.71 14.32 2.40
CA ALA A 210 14.93 13.07 1.67
C ALA A 210 13.99 12.95 0.46
N ILE A 211 12.73 13.36 0.59
CA ILE A 211 11.76 13.41 -0.53
C ILE A 211 12.23 14.42 -1.59
N LYS A 212 12.60 15.65 -1.20
CA LYS A 212 13.10 16.68 -2.13
C LYS A 212 14.35 16.24 -2.88
N ALA A 213 15.22 15.47 -2.24
CA ALA A 213 16.41 14.93 -2.88
C ALA A 213 16.10 13.96 -4.05
N CYS A 214 14.87 13.45 -4.14
CA CYS A 214 14.42 12.58 -5.24
C CYS A 214 14.01 13.36 -6.50
N GLN A 215 13.97 14.72 -6.47
CA GLN A 215 13.67 15.52 -7.66
C GLN A 215 14.63 15.20 -8.81
N VAL A 216 14.08 15.08 -10.01
CA VAL A 216 14.87 14.84 -11.23
C VAL A 216 15.35 16.15 -11.85
N ARG A 217 14.53 17.19 -11.78
CA ARG A 217 14.82 18.53 -12.33
C ARG A 217 14.57 19.62 -11.28
N PRO A 218 15.41 19.73 -10.25
CA PRO A 218 15.24 20.73 -9.18
C PRO A 218 15.10 22.14 -9.74
N GLY A 219 14.10 22.89 -9.26
CA GLY A 219 13.82 24.26 -9.66
C GLY A 219 12.91 24.39 -10.89
N LEU A 220 12.62 23.32 -11.63
CA LEU A 220 11.73 23.35 -12.80
C LEU A 220 10.35 23.89 -12.45
N CYS A 221 9.74 23.40 -11.39
CA CYS A 221 8.37 23.76 -11.01
C CYS A 221 8.20 25.22 -10.61
N LYS A 222 9.28 25.94 -10.26
CA LYS A 222 9.25 27.39 -9.99
C LYS A 222 9.02 28.23 -11.25
N THR A 223 9.32 27.68 -12.41
CA THR A 223 9.21 28.38 -13.70
C THR A 223 8.12 27.82 -14.59
N ALA A 224 7.77 26.56 -14.40
CA ALA A 224 6.71 25.87 -15.13
C ALA A 224 5.41 25.92 -14.31
N SER A 225 4.50 26.82 -14.69
CA SER A 225 3.19 26.94 -14.07
C SER A 225 2.39 25.63 -14.25
N LEU A 226 1.99 24.98 -13.16
CA LEU A 226 1.13 23.80 -13.15
C LEU A 226 -0.10 24.10 -12.28
N LYS A 227 -1.29 23.93 -12.84
CA LYS A 227 -2.55 24.05 -12.11
C LYS A 227 -3.04 22.67 -11.68
N LEU A 228 -3.09 22.43 -10.39
CA LEU A 228 -3.38 21.15 -9.78
C LEU A 228 -4.69 21.16 -9.01
N VAL A 229 -5.49 20.09 -9.17
CA VAL A 229 -6.52 19.71 -8.20
C VAL A 229 -6.01 18.53 -7.38
N TYR A 230 -6.10 18.64 -6.06
CA TYR A 230 -5.67 17.60 -5.14
C TYR A 230 -6.78 17.17 -4.17
N SER A 231 -6.94 15.87 -3.98
CA SER A 231 -7.76 15.30 -2.93
C SER A 231 -6.94 14.38 -2.01
N PRO A 232 -6.85 14.68 -0.71
CA PRO A 232 -6.30 13.76 0.28
C PRO A 232 -7.27 12.64 0.68
N LEU A 233 -8.47 12.54 0.09
CA LEU A 233 -9.54 11.59 0.42
C LEU A 233 -9.80 11.50 1.94
N ASN A 234 -9.89 12.66 2.61
CA ASN A 234 -10.03 12.80 4.07
C ASN A 234 -8.91 12.09 4.89
N GLY A 235 -7.75 11.83 4.28
CA GLY A 235 -6.63 11.09 4.85
C GLY A 235 -5.49 11.96 5.38
N SER A 236 -4.33 11.32 5.58
CA SER A 236 -3.11 11.89 6.15
C SER A 236 -2.27 12.68 5.12
N GLY A 237 -2.61 12.61 3.84
CA GLY A 237 -1.81 13.21 2.76
C GLY A 237 -1.89 14.74 2.67
N LEU A 238 -2.91 15.39 3.27
CA LEU A 238 -3.13 16.84 3.11
C LEU A 238 -1.86 17.66 3.38
N VAL A 239 -1.32 17.53 4.58
CA VAL A 239 -0.18 18.36 5.00
C VAL A 239 1.11 17.98 4.26
N PRO A 240 1.55 16.70 4.23
CA PRO A 240 2.82 16.36 3.62
C PRO A 240 2.85 16.57 2.10
N VAL A 241 1.77 16.26 1.38
CA VAL A 241 1.72 16.47 -0.08
C VAL A 241 1.69 17.95 -0.43
N THR A 242 0.83 18.76 0.22
CA THR A 242 0.81 20.20 -0.06
C THR A 242 2.12 20.87 0.34
N ARG A 243 2.74 20.46 1.44
CA ARG A 243 4.04 20.95 1.88
C ARG A 243 5.11 20.70 0.82
N ILE A 244 5.29 19.47 0.38
CA ILE A 244 6.33 19.13 -0.58
C ILE A 244 6.12 19.79 -1.94
N LEU A 245 4.86 19.90 -2.41
CA LEU A 245 4.54 20.59 -3.67
C LEU A 245 4.88 22.08 -3.61
N ASN A 246 4.52 22.77 -2.51
CA ASN A 246 4.89 24.15 -2.29
C ASN A 246 6.42 24.33 -2.20
N ASP A 247 7.12 23.45 -1.49
CA ASP A 247 8.58 23.48 -1.35
C ASP A 247 9.30 23.41 -2.72
N ILE A 248 8.74 22.69 -3.69
CA ILE A 248 9.30 22.60 -5.05
C ILE A 248 8.81 23.71 -6.00
N GLY A 249 7.84 24.53 -5.57
CA GLY A 249 7.33 25.70 -6.32
C GLY A 249 6.04 25.47 -7.08
N ILE A 250 5.19 24.53 -6.64
CA ILE A 250 3.82 24.35 -7.14
C ILE A 250 2.86 24.96 -6.12
N ASP A 251 2.36 26.17 -6.43
CA ASP A 251 1.53 26.94 -5.51
C ASP A 251 0.05 26.99 -5.95
N ASP A 252 -0.26 26.74 -7.24
CA ASP A 252 -1.65 26.71 -7.76
C ASP A 252 -2.30 25.34 -7.51
N ILE A 253 -2.60 25.09 -6.23
CA ILE A 253 -3.21 23.84 -5.77
C ILE A 253 -4.62 24.11 -5.27
N THR A 254 -5.61 23.59 -5.97
CA THR A 254 -7.02 23.60 -5.51
C THR A 254 -7.32 22.28 -4.81
N ILE A 255 -7.59 22.33 -3.50
CA ILE A 255 -7.97 21.13 -2.73
C ILE A 255 -9.47 20.89 -2.85
N VAL A 256 -9.89 19.62 -3.04
CA VAL A 256 -11.30 19.22 -3.03
C VAL A 256 -11.90 19.51 -1.63
N PRO A 257 -12.84 20.47 -1.50
CA PRO A 257 -13.27 20.97 -0.19
C PRO A 257 -13.86 19.90 0.72
N GLU A 258 -14.69 19.02 0.18
CA GLU A 258 -15.39 17.96 0.91
C GLU A 258 -14.46 16.83 1.39
N GLN A 259 -13.29 16.70 0.78
CA GLN A 259 -12.30 15.65 1.05
C GLN A 259 -11.03 16.19 1.70
N LYS A 260 -11.01 17.49 2.01
CA LYS A 260 -9.82 18.21 2.48
C LYS A 260 -9.37 17.76 3.87
N TYR A 261 -10.28 17.82 4.84
CA TYR A 261 -9.91 17.58 6.23
C TYR A 261 -10.04 16.09 6.59
N PRO A 262 -9.18 15.59 7.49
CA PRO A 262 -9.25 14.23 7.98
C PRO A 262 -10.64 13.88 8.53
N ASP A 263 -11.24 12.81 8.03
CA ASP A 263 -12.51 12.27 8.52
C ASP A 263 -12.57 10.75 8.29
N GLY A 264 -12.52 9.99 9.37
CA GLY A 264 -12.54 8.52 9.31
C GLY A 264 -13.86 7.91 8.84
N ASN A 265 -14.92 8.70 8.67
CA ASN A 265 -16.18 8.25 8.07
C ASN A 265 -16.16 8.25 6.53
N PHE A 266 -15.23 8.97 5.91
CA PHE A 266 -15.12 9.12 4.45
C PHE A 266 -16.47 9.43 3.79
N PRO A 267 -17.14 10.53 4.16
CA PRO A 267 -18.56 10.76 3.87
C PRO A 267 -18.88 10.86 2.37
N THR A 268 -17.90 11.23 1.55
CA THR A 268 -18.10 11.37 0.10
C THR A 268 -17.49 10.21 -0.70
N CYS A 269 -16.78 9.29 -0.01
CA CYS A 269 -16.06 8.21 -0.66
C CYS A 269 -16.01 6.97 0.26
N PRO A 270 -17.06 6.12 0.28
CA PRO A 270 -17.12 4.92 1.14
C PRO A 270 -15.93 3.96 0.98
N TYR A 271 -15.28 3.98 -0.19
CA TYR A 271 -14.04 3.28 -0.52
C TYR A 271 -12.99 4.32 -0.92
N PRO A 272 -12.20 4.85 0.01
CA PRO A 272 -11.23 5.91 -0.27
C PRO A 272 -9.99 5.37 -0.98
N ASN A 273 -10.20 4.75 -2.15
CA ASN A 273 -9.19 4.11 -2.98
C ASN A 273 -9.00 4.91 -4.28
N PRO A 274 -7.83 5.52 -4.52
CA PRO A 274 -7.56 6.30 -5.72
C PRO A 274 -7.52 5.48 -7.02
N GLU A 275 -7.68 4.15 -6.95
CA GLU A 275 -7.83 3.29 -8.12
C GLU A 275 -9.24 3.36 -8.74
N ILE A 276 -10.25 3.79 -7.98
CA ILE A 276 -11.64 3.76 -8.41
C ILE A 276 -12.17 5.14 -8.79
N PHE A 277 -13.00 5.18 -9.83
CA PHE A 277 -13.56 6.42 -10.36
C PHE A 277 -14.35 7.22 -9.32
N GLU A 278 -15.15 6.54 -8.48
CA GLU A 278 -16.00 7.17 -7.47
C GLU A 278 -15.19 8.00 -6.45
N ALA A 279 -13.99 7.54 -6.09
CA ALA A 279 -13.10 8.26 -5.20
C ALA A 279 -12.59 9.57 -5.83
N LEU A 280 -12.38 9.57 -7.14
CA LEU A 280 -11.83 10.68 -7.90
C LEU A 280 -12.90 11.63 -8.43
N ARG A 281 -14.19 11.26 -8.38
CA ARG A 281 -15.30 11.97 -9.03
C ARG A 281 -15.36 13.46 -8.67
N LEU A 282 -15.31 13.82 -7.39
CA LEU A 282 -15.35 15.24 -6.96
C LEU A 282 -14.14 16.02 -7.46
N GLY A 283 -12.96 15.39 -7.41
CA GLY A 283 -11.72 15.99 -7.93
C GLY A 283 -11.78 16.21 -9.44
N LEU A 284 -12.36 15.24 -10.19
CA LEU A 284 -12.54 15.37 -11.64
C LEU A 284 -13.53 16.48 -12.00
N GLU A 285 -14.64 16.61 -11.27
CA GLU A 285 -15.61 17.70 -11.44
C GLU A 285 -14.94 19.06 -11.20
N LEU A 286 -14.17 19.18 -10.13
CA LEU A 286 -13.44 20.39 -9.79
C LEU A 286 -12.32 20.70 -10.81
N ALA A 287 -11.63 19.68 -11.31
CA ALA A 287 -10.61 19.82 -12.35
C ALA A 287 -11.21 20.36 -13.66
N LYS A 288 -12.37 19.84 -14.07
CA LYS A 288 -13.12 20.33 -15.25
C LYS A 288 -13.53 21.80 -15.07
N GLN A 289 -14.07 22.17 -13.90
CA GLN A 289 -14.50 23.53 -13.60
C GLN A 289 -13.34 24.53 -13.58
N SER A 290 -12.22 24.14 -12.95
CA SER A 290 -11.04 24.99 -12.81
C SER A 290 -10.14 24.99 -14.05
N GLY A 291 -10.28 23.99 -14.94
CA GLY A 291 -9.39 23.78 -16.08
C GLY A 291 -7.98 23.31 -15.68
N ALA A 292 -7.85 22.60 -14.55
CA ALA A 292 -6.58 22.11 -14.03
C ALA A 292 -5.82 21.25 -15.05
N ASP A 293 -4.50 21.26 -14.99
CA ASP A 293 -3.64 20.45 -15.88
C ASP A 293 -3.61 18.98 -15.43
N LEU A 294 -3.74 18.76 -14.12
CA LEU A 294 -3.66 17.47 -13.46
C LEU A 294 -4.62 17.41 -12.27
N MET A 295 -5.22 16.26 -12.05
CA MET A 295 -5.93 15.90 -10.81
C MET A 295 -5.18 14.76 -10.12
N LEU A 296 -5.00 14.86 -8.80
CA LEU A 296 -4.25 13.93 -7.97
C LEU A 296 -5.03 13.59 -6.72
N ALA A 297 -5.04 12.31 -6.30
CA ALA A 297 -5.62 11.87 -5.04
C ALA A 297 -4.75 10.84 -4.34
N THR A 298 -4.66 10.96 -3.00
CA THR A 298 -3.97 9.97 -2.15
C THR A 298 -4.96 9.23 -1.26
N ASP A 299 -4.67 7.96 -0.97
CA ASP A 299 -5.47 7.19 -0.01
C ASP A 299 -5.25 7.64 1.45
N PRO A 300 -6.04 7.14 2.42
CA PRO A 300 -6.03 7.66 3.79
C PRO A 300 -4.68 7.61 4.51
N ASP A 301 -3.85 6.61 4.28
CA ASP A 301 -2.50 6.50 4.84
C ASP A 301 -1.40 6.99 3.88
N ALA A 302 -1.82 7.61 2.78
CA ALA A 302 -1.00 8.28 1.77
C ALA A 302 0.23 7.46 1.33
N ASP A 303 0.02 6.16 1.12
CA ASP A 303 0.98 5.24 0.52
C ASP A 303 0.66 4.99 -0.97
N ARG A 304 -0.53 5.41 -1.47
CA ARG A 304 -0.95 5.32 -2.87
C ARG A 304 -1.36 6.67 -3.41
N VAL A 305 -1.14 6.87 -4.71
CA VAL A 305 -1.58 8.06 -5.44
C VAL A 305 -2.15 7.70 -6.80
N GLY A 306 -3.37 8.15 -7.07
CA GLY A 306 -4.03 8.07 -8.37
C GLY A 306 -4.10 9.44 -9.02
N ILE A 307 -4.10 9.47 -10.36
CA ILE A 307 -4.14 10.70 -11.13
C ILE A 307 -5.16 10.64 -12.27
N ALA A 308 -5.62 11.82 -12.66
CA ALA A 308 -6.28 12.05 -13.94
C ALA A 308 -5.59 13.20 -14.67
N MET A 309 -5.29 12.98 -15.94
CA MET A 309 -4.64 13.96 -16.79
C MET A 309 -5.62 14.62 -17.76
N LYS A 310 -5.39 15.89 -18.05
CA LYS A 310 -6.16 16.62 -19.04
C LYS A 310 -5.79 16.18 -20.45
N CYS A 311 -6.80 15.86 -21.25
CA CYS A 311 -6.67 15.52 -22.66
C CYS A 311 -6.71 16.78 -23.54
N PRO A 312 -6.22 16.70 -24.81
CA PRO A 312 -6.24 17.84 -25.73
C PRO A 312 -7.65 18.42 -26.01
N ASP A 313 -8.69 17.58 -25.94
CA ASP A 313 -10.09 17.99 -26.09
C ASP A 313 -10.70 18.63 -24.83
N GLY A 314 -9.92 18.74 -23.74
CA GLY A 314 -10.35 19.28 -22.45
C GLY A 314 -11.04 18.26 -21.54
N SER A 315 -11.22 17.01 -21.96
CA SER A 315 -11.66 15.92 -21.10
C SER A 315 -10.54 15.47 -20.12
N TYR A 316 -10.89 14.60 -19.18
CA TYR A 316 -9.92 14.03 -18.24
C TYR A 316 -9.97 12.51 -18.33
N GLU A 317 -8.79 11.90 -18.38
CA GLU A 317 -8.61 10.45 -18.40
C GLU A 317 -7.88 9.99 -17.14
N LEU A 318 -8.40 8.91 -16.52
CA LEU A 318 -7.73 8.27 -15.39
C LEU A 318 -6.51 7.50 -15.91
N VAL A 319 -5.40 7.61 -15.18
CA VAL A 319 -4.16 6.90 -15.50
C VAL A 319 -4.03 5.71 -14.57
N SER A 320 -3.85 4.52 -15.12
CA SER A 320 -3.67 3.31 -14.33
C SER A 320 -2.35 3.33 -13.54
N GLY A 321 -2.29 2.57 -12.44
CA GLY A 321 -1.06 2.44 -11.65
C GLY A 321 0.13 1.92 -12.46
N ASN A 322 -0.12 1.06 -13.43
CA ASN A 322 0.89 0.59 -14.36
C ASN A 322 1.42 1.71 -15.27
N GLU A 323 0.55 2.51 -15.86
CA GLU A 323 0.93 3.64 -16.72
C GLU A 323 1.72 4.70 -15.94
N VAL A 324 1.30 5.03 -14.72
CA VAL A 324 2.05 5.96 -13.86
C VAL A 324 3.44 5.39 -13.53
N GLY A 325 3.55 4.09 -13.21
CA GLY A 325 4.84 3.45 -12.95
C GLY A 325 5.79 3.52 -14.15
N VAL A 326 5.27 3.28 -15.35
CA VAL A 326 6.03 3.38 -16.61
C VAL A 326 6.43 4.82 -16.91
N LEU A 327 5.51 5.78 -16.77
CA LEU A 327 5.78 7.20 -16.97
C LEU A 327 6.84 7.73 -16.00
N LEU A 328 6.78 7.35 -14.73
CA LEU A 328 7.78 7.71 -13.73
C LEU A 328 9.15 7.10 -14.05
N LEU A 329 9.18 5.84 -14.46
CA LEU A 329 10.43 5.17 -14.87
C LEU A 329 11.09 5.89 -16.04
N ASP A 330 10.32 6.17 -17.09
CA ASP A 330 10.79 6.89 -18.28
C ASP A 330 11.29 8.29 -17.91
N TYR A 331 10.49 9.05 -17.14
CA TYR A 331 10.83 10.41 -16.73
C TYR A 331 12.11 10.48 -15.88
N ILE A 332 12.23 9.57 -14.88
CA ILE A 332 13.40 9.50 -14.01
C ILE A 332 14.65 9.14 -14.81
N CYS A 333 14.55 8.12 -15.69
CA CYS A 333 15.68 7.68 -16.49
C CYS A 333 16.15 8.77 -17.46
N ALA A 334 15.25 9.32 -18.28
CA ALA A 334 15.56 10.36 -19.24
C ALA A 334 16.19 11.58 -18.55
N GLY A 335 15.59 12.04 -17.44
CA GLY A 335 16.08 13.22 -16.75
C GLY A 335 17.41 13.01 -16.03
N ARG A 336 17.62 11.86 -15.41
CA ARG A 336 18.91 11.53 -14.76
C ARG A 336 20.03 11.39 -15.78
N ILE A 337 19.77 10.81 -16.96
CA ILE A 337 20.74 10.76 -18.06
C ILE A 337 21.06 12.15 -18.55
N GLU A 338 20.04 12.99 -18.82
CA GLU A 338 20.22 14.40 -19.22
C GLU A 338 21.09 15.19 -18.24
N LYS A 339 20.90 14.97 -16.93
CA LYS A 339 21.64 15.67 -15.85
C LYS A 339 22.96 15.00 -15.47
N GLY A 340 23.30 13.83 -16.02
CA GLY A 340 24.48 13.07 -15.65
C GLY A 340 24.44 12.52 -14.20
N THR A 341 23.24 12.26 -13.67
CA THR A 341 23.00 11.77 -12.31
C THR A 341 22.50 10.33 -12.27
N MET A 342 22.47 9.64 -13.41
CA MET A 342 22.10 8.23 -13.45
C MET A 342 23.19 7.39 -12.76
N PRO A 343 22.87 6.57 -11.77
CA PRO A 343 23.87 5.72 -11.12
C PRO A 343 24.41 4.66 -12.09
N ALA A 344 25.59 4.12 -11.81
CA ALA A 344 26.09 2.96 -12.53
C ALA A 344 25.23 1.74 -12.20
N ASN A 345 24.86 0.96 -13.22
CA ASN A 345 24.02 -0.24 -13.09
C ASN A 345 22.71 0.02 -12.32
N PRO A 346 21.86 0.96 -12.76
CA PRO A 346 20.64 1.34 -12.06
C PRO A 346 19.67 0.17 -11.94
N VAL A 347 18.92 0.13 -10.84
CA VAL A 347 17.94 -0.92 -10.53
C VAL A 347 16.55 -0.29 -10.34
N ALA A 348 15.57 -0.84 -11.03
CA ALA A 348 14.15 -0.61 -10.75
C ALA A 348 13.49 -1.93 -10.33
N VAL A 349 12.45 -1.84 -9.50
CA VAL A 349 11.77 -3.03 -8.97
C VAL A 349 10.27 -2.90 -9.18
N LYS A 350 9.61 -3.97 -9.64
CA LYS A 350 8.15 -4.00 -9.79
C LYS A 350 7.55 -5.29 -9.24
N SER A 351 6.24 -5.28 -8.93
CA SER A 351 5.54 -6.51 -8.65
C SER A 351 5.43 -7.38 -9.91
N LEU A 352 5.39 -8.68 -9.76
CA LEU A 352 5.29 -9.62 -10.89
C LEU A 352 3.99 -9.49 -11.70
N VAL A 353 2.96 -8.85 -11.11
CA VAL A 353 1.67 -8.57 -11.78
C VAL A 353 1.63 -7.18 -12.42
N SER A 354 2.70 -6.39 -12.29
CA SER A 354 2.84 -5.10 -12.97
C SER A 354 3.25 -5.30 -14.42
N THR A 355 2.93 -4.30 -15.24
CA THR A 355 3.07 -4.34 -16.71
C THR A 355 4.48 -4.68 -17.21
N PRO A 356 4.61 -5.59 -18.20
CA PRO A 356 5.87 -5.82 -18.92
C PRO A 356 6.36 -4.63 -19.75
N LEU A 357 5.51 -3.63 -20.03
CA LEU A 357 5.94 -2.39 -20.68
C LEU A 357 7.09 -1.72 -19.91
N ALA A 358 7.08 -1.84 -18.58
CA ALA A 358 8.17 -1.33 -17.74
C ALA A 358 9.51 -2.04 -18.01
N ASP A 359 9.50 -3.33 -18.36
CA ASP A 359 10.73 -4.07 -18.72
C ASP A 359 11.32 -3.53 -20.03
N ALA A 360 10.46 -3.24 -21.03
CA ALA A 360 10.89 -2.66 -22.31
C ALA A 360 11.51 -1.27 -22.13
N VAL A 361 10.87 -0.41 -21.31
CA VAL A 361 11.38 0.93 -20.98
C VAL A 361 12.70 0.83 -20.20
N ALA A 362 12.78 -0.05 -19.19
CA ALA A 362 14.00 -0.27 -18.42
C ALA A 362 15.18 -0.71 -19.32
N ALA A 363 14.93 -1.67 -20.22
CA ALA A 363 15.93 -2.15 -21.17
C ALA A 363 16.46 -1.04 -22.07
N HIS A 364 15.59 -0.12 -22.54
CA HIS A 364 15.98 1.03 -23.35
C HIS A 364 17.01 1.92 -22.63
N TYR A 365 16.82 2.13 -21.32
CA TYR A 365 17.70 2.98 -20.51
C TYR A 365 18.85 2.22 -19.82
N GLY A 366 19.01 0.92 -20.06
CA GLY A 366 20.03 0.08 -19.43
C GLY A 366 19.81 -0.12 -17.92
N VAL A 367 18.54 -0.12 -17.49
CA VAL A 367 18.12 -0.34 -16.10
C VAL A 367 17.88 -1.82 -15.84
N GLU A 368 18.45 -2.39 -14.80
CA GLU A 368 18.11 -3.72 -14.30
C GLU A 368 16.70 -3.70 -13.70
N MET A 369 15.72 -4.30 -14.40
CA MET A 369 14.37 -4.45 -13.87
C MET A 369 14.26 -5.75 -13.08
N ARG A 370 13.89 -5.66 -11.81
CA ARG A 370 13.63 -6.80 -10.94
C ARG A 370 12.13 -6.97 -10.74
N SER A 371 11.60 -8.15 -11.05
CA SER A 371 10.21 -8.53 -10.74
C SER A 371 10.19 -9.33 -9.45
N VAL A 372 9.37 -8.87 -8.47
CA VAL A 372 9.23 -9.51 -7.17
C VAL A 372 7.78 -9.92 -6.91
N LEU A 373 7.53 -10.70 -5.85
CA LEU A 373 6.18 -11.05 -5.44
C LEU A 373 5.35 -9.80 -5.10
N THR A 374 4.02 -9.92 -5.15
CA THR A 374 3.12 -8.83 -4.75
C THR A 374 3.25 -8.50 -3.27
N GLY A 375 3.22 -7.21 -2.97
CA GLY A 375 3.44 -6.64 -1.65
C GLY A 375 4.75 -5.87 -1.58
N PHE A 376 4.65 -4.59 -1.23
CA PHE A 376 5.79 -3.66 -1.28
C PHE A 376 6.95 -4.06 -0.36
N LYS A 377 6.71 -4.93 0.63
CA LYS A 377 7.77 -5.53 1.46
C LYS A 377 8.87 -6.19 0.62
N TRP A 378 8.52 -6.78 -0.52
CA TRP A 378 9.50 -7.41 -1.42
C TRP A 378 10.33 -6.39 -2.19
N ILE A 379 9.75 -5.23 -2.49
CA ILE A 379 10.51 -4.08 -3.03
C ILE A 379 11.44 -3.55 -1.95
N GLY A 380 10.95 -3.39 -0.72
CA GLY A 380 11.76 -3.02 0.44
C GLY A 380 12.94 -3.97 0.70
N ASP A 381 12.72 -5.27 0.55
CA ASP A 381 13.76 -6.31 0.66
C ASP A 381 14.86 -6.13 -0.41
N GLN A 382 14.49 -5.83 -1.66
CA GLN A 382 15.49 -5.54 -2.71
C GLN A 382 16.33 -4.30 -2.39
N ILE A 383 15.72 -3.26 -1.82
CA ILE A 383 16.45 -2.07 -1.37
C ILE A 383 17.39 -2.42 -0.21
N ALA A 384 16.93 -3.20 0.77
CA ALA A 384 17.75 -3.66 1.88
C ALA A 384 18.92 -4.52 1.40
N GLY A 385 18.70 -5.37 0.40
CA GLY A 385 19.75 -6.18 -0.24
C GLY A 385 20.81 -5.33 -0.96
N LEU A 386 20.43 -4.21 -1.58
CA LEU A 386 21.37 -3.25 -2.14
C LEU A 386 22.12 -2.49 -1.05
N GLU A 387 21.43 -2.06 0.01
CA GLU A 387 22.03 -1.36 1.15
C GLU A 387 23.09 -2.23 1.85
N ALA A 388 22.81 -3.51 2.06
CA ALA A 388 23.74 -4.46 2.66
C ALA A 388 25.03 -4.64 1.84
N LYS A 389 24.99 -4.38 0.53
CA LYS A 389 26.13 -4.41 -0.39
C LYS A 389 26.84 -3.05 -0.54
N GLY A 390 26.32 -1.98 0.08
CA GLY A 390 26.80 -0.62 -0.12
C GLY A 390 26.46 -0.06 -1.52
N GLU A 391 25.39 -0.54 -2.14
CA GLU A 391 24.98 -0.21 -3.52
C GLU A 391 23.57 0.42 -3.57
N VAL A 392 23.10 0.97 -2.47
CA VAL A 392 21.69 1.43 -2.33
C VAL A 392 21.34 2.57 -3.31
N GLU A 393 22.31 3.35 -3.74
CA GLU A 393 22.16 4.43 -4.72
C GLU A 393 21.76 3.93 -6.13
N ARG A 394 21.96 2.64 -6.41
CA ARG A 394 21.50 2.00 -7.66
C ARG A 394 19.97 1.94 -7.77
N PHE A 395 19.25 1.94 -6.63
CA PHE A 395 17.79 1.92 -6.63
C PHE A 395 17.23 3.25 -7.10
N ILE A 396 16.45 3.24 -8.20
CA ILE A 396 15.89 4.45 -8.79
C ILE A 396 14.37 4.54 -8.67
N LEU A 397 13.66 3.41 -8.74
CA LEU A 397 12.19 3.35 -8.66
C LEU A 397 11.73 1.96 -8.24
N GLY A 398 10.73 1.90 -7.37
CA GLY A 398 9.93 0.71 -7.10
C GLY A 398 8.45 1.02 -7.27
N PHE A 399 7.66 0.09 -7.84
CA PHE A 399 6.22 0.31 -7.99
C PHE A 399 5.40 -0.98 -8.04
N GLU A 400 4.14 -0.84 -7.70
CA GLU A 400 3.11 -1.86 -7.88
C GLU A 400 1.96 -1.32 -8.75
N GLU A 401 1.28 -2.20 -9.47
CA GLU A 401 0.13 -1.87 -10.31
C GLU A 401 -1.00 -1.21 -9.53
N SER A 402 -1.04 -1.45 -8.22
CA SER A 402 -2.03 -0.92 -7.28
C SER A 402 -1.70 0.48 -6.76
N TYR A 403 -1.13 1.33 -7.62
CA TYR A 403 -0.91 2.77 -7.38
C TYR A 403 0.10 3.12 -6.27
N GLY A 404 0.97 2.19 -5.92
CA GLY A 404 2.04 2.37 -4.94
C GLY A 404 3.40 2.54 -5.61
N TYR A 405 4.13 3.60 -5.26
CA TYR A 405 5.42 3.95 -5.84
C TYR A 405 6.41 4.38 -4.76
N LEU A 406 7.69 4.22 -5.04
CA LEU A 406 8.78 4.75 -4.24
C LEU A 406 9.95 5.13 -5.14
N ALA A 407 10.46 6.33 -5.01
CA ALA A 407 11.73 6.77 -5.59
C ALA A 407 12.73 7.12 -4.49
N GLY A 408 13.93 6.57 -4.59
CA GLY A 408 14.96 6.73 -3.55
C GLY A 408 14.83 5.75 -2.36
N PRO A 409 15.93 5.55 -1.63
CA PRO A 409 16.03 4.47 -0.65
C PRO A 409 15.81 4.91 0.81
N TYR A 410 15.22 6.08 1.07
CA TYR A 410 15.07 6.66 2.41
C TYR A 410 14.02 5.97 3.27
N VAL A 411 13.03 5.34 2.65
CA VAL A 411 11.99 4.50 3.28
C VAL A 411 11.94 3.11 2.64
N ARG A 412 11.09 2.21 3.17
CA ARG A 412 10.96 0.82 2.71
C ARG A 412 9.52 0.41 2.41
N ASP A 413 8.65 1.39 2.28
CA ASP A 413 7.26 1.19 1.84
C ASP A 413 6.92 2.24 0.78
N LYS A 414 5.75 2.10 0.17
CA LYS A 414 5.19 3.04 -0.80
C LYS A 414 5.12 4.45 -0.21
N ASP A 415 5.40 5.43 -1.02
CA ASP A 415 5.33 6.84 -0.63
C ASP A 415 4.56 7.67 -1.66
N ALA A 416 3.30 7.98 -1.35
CA ALA A 416 2.48 8.84 -2.19
C ALA A 416 2.97 10.30 -2.19
N VAL A 417 3.76 10.73 -1.21
CA VAL A 417 4.29 12.10 -1.15
C VAL A 417 5.38 12.30 -2.20
N VAL A 418 6.37 11.38 -2.26
CA VAL A 418 7.41 11.42 -3.31
C VAL A 418 6.83 11.19 -4.69
N ALA A 419 5.86 10.28 -4.80
CA ALA A 419 5.19 10.00 -6.08
C ALA A 419 4.41 11.23 -6.55
N SER A 420 3.65 11.91 -5.68
CA SER A 420 2.96 13.16 -5.99
C SER A 420 3.92 14.24 -6.46
N MET A 421 5.05 14.40 -5.77
CA MET A 421 6.10 15.34 -6.16
C MET A 421 6.62 15.06 -7.57
N LEU A 422 7.01 13.81 -7.86
CA LEU A 422 7.57 13.44 -9.16
C LEU A 422 6.55 13.47 -10.29
N ILE A 423 5.30 13.09 -10.03
CA ILE A 423 4.20 13.20 -11.01
C ILE A 423 3.96 14.65 -11.39
N CYS A 424 3.93 15.55 -10.41
CA CYS A 424 3.74 16.97 -10.67
C CYS A 424 4.97 17.61 -11.36
N GLU A 425 6.19 17.22 -10.98
CA GLU A 425 7.43 17.66 -11.67
C GLU A 425 7.43 17.17 -13.13
N MET A 426 7.05 15.94 -13.39
CA MET A 426 6.90 15.37 -14.73
C MET A 426 5.86 16.14 -15.56
N ALA A 427 4.69 16.41 -15.00
CA ALA A 427 3.64 17.16 -15.69
C ALA A 427 4.09 18.60 -16.02
N ALA A 428 4.76 19.27 -15.08
CA ALA A 428 5.35 20.59 -15.28
C ALA A 428 6.43 20.56 -16.37
N TYR A 429 7.26 19.52 -16.41
CA TYR A 429 8.28 19.33 -17.45
C TYR A 429 7.67 19.22 -18.83
N TYR A 430 6.74 18.30 -19.05
CA TYR A 430 6.14 18.12 -20.38
C TYR A 430 5.39 19.39 -20.82
N ARG A 431 4.68 20.04 -19.92
CA ARG A 431 4.06 21.33 -20.22
C ARG A 431 5.09 22.40 -20.65
N SER A 432 6.25 22.48 -19.98
CA SER A 432 7.31 23.45 -20.29
C SER A 432 7.92 23.31 -21.69
N ILE A 433 7.86 22.10 -22.25
CA ILE A 433 8.35 21.79 -23.60
C ILE A 433 7.23 21.73 -24.64
N GLY A 434 6.00 22.16 -24.29
CA GLY A 434 4.85 22.17 -25.20
C GLY A 434 4.24 20.78 -25.46
N SER A 435 4.47 19.81 -24.56
CA SER A 435 3.91 18.46 -24.59
C SER A 435 2.97 18.24 -23.39
N SER A 436 2.54 16.99 -23.18
CA SER A 436 1.73 16.58 -22.03
C SER A 436 2.08 15.15 -21.58
N VAL A 437 1.68 14.81 -20.36
CA VAL A 437 1.81 13.45 -19.83
C VAL A 437 1.09 12.43 -20.75
N LYS A 438 -0.11 12.78 -21.25
CA LYS A 438 -0.87 11.96 -22.19
C LYS A 438 -0.09 11.73 -23.49
N GLN A 439 0.45 12.78 -24.08
CA GLN A 439 1.24 12.67 -25.31
C GLN A 439 2.47 11.78 -25.08
N ARG A 440 3.16 11.92 -23.95
CA ARG A 440 4.30 11.06 -23.64
C ARG A 440 3.90 9.60 -23.51
N MET A 441 2.76 9.30 -22.89
CA MET A 441 2.26 7.91 -22.78
C MET A 441 1.98 7.31 -24.16
N GLU A 442 1.37 8.08 -25.08
CA GLU A 442 1.13 7.64 -26.45
C GLU A 442 2.46 7.39 -27.23
N GLU A 443 3.48 8.23 -27.00
CA GLU A 443 4.81 8.01 -27.59
C GLU A 443 5.46 6.72 -27.07
N ILE A 444 5.33 6.43 -25.77
CA ILE A 444 5.80 5.18 -25.16
C ILE A 444 5.07 3.97 -25.78
N TYR A 445 3.76 4.04 -25.93
CA TYR A 445 2.98 2.99 -26.60
C TYR A 445 3.37 2.81 -28.07
N ALA A 446 3.60 3.90 -28.79
CA ALA A 446 4.05 3.83 -30.18
C ALA A 446 5.42 3.19 -30.32
N GLN A 447 6.30 3.36 -29.34
CA GLN A 447 7.66 2.84 -29.35
C GLN A 447 7.76 1.35 -28.94
N TYR A 448 6.97 0.92 -27.93
CA TYR A 448 7.12 -0.38 -27.27
C TYR A 448 5.91 -1.31 -27.42
N GLY A 449 4.82 -0.84 -28.01
CA GLY A 449 3.55 -1.56 -28.12
C GLY A 449 2.52 -1.11 -27.09
N ARG A 450 1.25 -1.28 -27.43
CA ARG A 450 0.13 -0.90 -26.58
C ARG A 450 -0.25 -2.05 -25.65
N TYR A 451 0.27 -2.01 -24.45
CA TYR A 451 -0.07 -2.95 -23.39
C TYR A 451 -1.36 -2.55 -22.68
N LEU A 452 -2.25 -3.52 -22.49
CA LEU A 452 -3.43 -3.40 -21.63
C LEU A 452 -3.25 -4.32 -20.43
N ASN A 453 -3.42 -3.78 -19.22
CA ASN A 453 -3.39 -4.54 -17.99
C ASN A 453 -4.75 -4.45 -17.29
N LYS A 454 -5.40 -5.58 -17.07
CA LYS A 454 -6.72 -5.68 -16.40
C LYS A 454 -6.69 -6.80 -15.38
N VAL A 455 -7.60 -6.72 -14.40
CA VAL A 455 -7.75 -7.73 -13.36
C VAL A 455 -9.23 -8.07 -13.19
N ASP A 456 -9.54 -9.37 -13.16
CA ASP A 456 -10.83 -9.88 -12.75
C ASP A 456 -10.73 -10.53 -11.38
N SER A 457 -11.75 -10.37 -10.54
CA SER A 457 -11.83 -10.94 -9.20
C SER A 457 -12.98 -11.90 -9.10
N PHE A 458 -12.71 -13.14 -8.69
CA PHE A 458 -13.69 -14.20 -8.53
C PHE A 458 -13.86 -14.47 -7.03
N GLU A 459 -15.05 -14.24 -6.49
CA GLU A 459 -15.35 -14.39 -5.07
C GLU A 459 -16.02 -15.73 -4.79
N PHE A 460 -15.63 -16.37 -3.69
CA PHE A 460 -16.14 -17.66 -3.25
C PHE A 460 -16.77 -17.51 -1.85
N PRO A 461 -18.01 -16.97 -1.76
CA PRO A 461 -18.61 -16.70 -0.46
C PRO A 461 -18.92 -17.99 0.34
N GLY A 462 -18.91 -17.87 1.67
CA GLY A 462 -19.23 -18.95 2.58
C GLY A 462 -18.03 -19.71 3.14
N LEU A 463 -18.31 -20.62 4.07
CA LEU A 463 -17.28 -21.35 4.83
C LEU A 463 -16.37 -22.25 3.96
N SER A 464 -16.89 -22.77 2.83
CA SER A 464 -16.15 -23.61 1.89
C SER A 464 -15.36 -22.82 0.83
N GLY A 465 -15.43 -21.48 0.84
CA GLY A 465 -14.80 -20.67 -0.19
C GLY A 465 -13.28 -20.83 -0.27
N MET A 466 -12.62 -20.94 0.86
CA MET A 466 -11.17 -21.18 0.92
C MET A 466 -10.78 -22.56 0.35
N ASP A 467 -11.57 -23.59 0.64
CA ASP A 467 -11.32 -24.95 0.13
C ASP A 467 -11.54 -25.02 -1.38
N LYS A 468 -12.62 -24.36 -1.87
CA LYS A 468 -12.89 -24.27 -3.31
C LYS A 468 -11.75 -23.57 -4.04
N MET A 469 -11.27 -22.45 -3.52
CA MET A 469 -10.15 -21.71 -4.06
C MET A 469 -8.86 -22.55 -4.09
N ALA A 470 -8.57 -23.28 -3.01
CA ALA A 470 -7.42 -24.20 -2.95
C ALA A 470 -7.54 -25.32 -3.98
N GLY A 471 -8.75 -25.88 -4.15
CA GLY A 471 -9.04 -26.89 -5.16
C GLY A 471 -8.81 -26.40 -6.59
N ILE A 472 -9.25 -25.19 -6.93
CA ILE A 472 -9.03 -24.57 -8.24
C ILE A 472 -7.52 -24.41 -8.51
N MET A 473 -6.75 -23.90 -7.56
CA MET A 473 -5.31 -23.75 -7.73
C MET A 473 -4.58 -25.08 -7.88
N ALA A 474 -5.00 -26.12 -7.13
CA ALA A 474 -4.46 -27.46 -7.27
C ALA A 474 -4.79 -28.07 -8.63
N PHE A 475 -6.02 -27.88 -9.12
CA PHE A 475 -6.44 -28.34 -10.46
C PHE A 475 -5.60 -27.69 -11.57
N LEU A 476 -5.44 -26.37 -11.54
CA LEU A 476 -4.65 -25.61 -12.54
C LEU A 476 -3.18 -26.03 -12.56
N ARG A 477 -2.61 -26.42 -11.41
CA ARG A 477 -1.25 -26.98 -11.35
C ARG A 477 -1.13 -28.36 -11.94
N SER A 478 -2.11 -29.21 -11.64
CA SER A 478 -2.09 -30.60 -12.13
C SER A 478 -2.48 -30.71 -13.61
N ASN A 479 -3.26 -29.76 -14.10
CA ASN A 479 -3.81 -29.75 -15.45
C ASN A 479 -3.61 -28.36 -16.07
N PRO A 480 -2.36 -27.94 -16.33
CA PRO A 480 -2.12 -26.64 -16.95
C PRO A 480 -2.76 -26.59 -18.34
N PRO A 481 -3.51 -25.53 -18.66
CA PRO A 481 -4.12 -25.38 -19.97
C PRO A 481 -3.05 -25.30 -21.06
N HIS A 482 -3.29 -25.95 -22.19
CA HIS A 482 -2.44 -25.85 -23.39
C HIS A 482 -2.70 -24.57 -24.19
N ALA A 483 -3.92 -24.04 -24.09
CA ALA A 483 -4.31 -22.77 -24.69
C ALA A 483 -5.33 -22.06 -23.77
N ILE A 484 -5.37 -20.73 -23.82
CA ILE A 484 -6.35 -19.88 -23.12
C ILE A 484 -6.91 -18.88 -24.16
N GLY A 485 -8.22 -18.85 -24.36
CA GLY A 485 -8.86 -17.91 -25.29
C GLY A 485 -8.43 -18.06 -26.76
N GLY A 486 -7.95 -19.25 -27.15
CA GLY A 486 -7.43 -19.48 -28.49
C GLY A 486 -5.94 -19.21 -28.68
N TYR A 487 -5.25 -18.73 -27.64
CA TYR A 487 -3.80 -18.47 -27.64
C TYR A 487 -3.04 -19.62 -26.97
N ASP A 488 -2.05 -20.17 -27.63
CA ASP A 488 -1.23 -21.25 -27.09
C ASP A 488 -0.45 -20.81 -25.85
N VAL A 489 -0.43 -21.65 -24.82
CA VAL A 489 0.39 -21.46 -23.62
C VAL A 489 1.81 -21.91 -23.93
N VAL A 490 2.72 -20.97 -24.09
CA VAL A 490 4.14 -21.22 -24.43
C VAL A 490 5.01 -21.40 -23.20
N LYS A 491 4.55 -20.92 -22.03
CA LYS A 491 5.28 -21.03 -20.76
C LYS A 491 4.33 -21.07 -19.59
N VAL A 492 4.57 -21.99 -18.64
CA VAL A 492 3.92 -22.00 -17.33
C VAL A 492 4.99 -21.81 -16.26
N THR A 493 4.78 -20.84 -15.36
CA THR A 493 5.66 -20.61 -14.20
C THR A 493 4.84 -20.78 -12.93
N ASP A 494 5.24 -21.71 -12.07
CA ASP A 494 4.64 -21.91 -10.76
C ASP A 494 5.57 -21.36 -9.68
N TYR A 495 5.13 -20.31 -8.99
CA TYR A 495 5.91 -19.64 -7.94
C TYR A 495 5.98 -20.44 -6.62
N GLN A 496 5.36 -21.62 -6.53
CA GLN A 496 5.67 -22.56 -5.45
C GLN A 496 7.04 -23.23 -5.65
N LYS A 497 7.56 -23.23 -6.89
CA LYS A 497 8.85 -23.82 -7.24
C LYS A 497 9.97 -22.78 -7.13
N THR A 498 10.48 -22.58 -5.94
CA THR A 498 11.50 -21.58 -5.62
C THR A 498 12.80 -21.75 -6.42
N GLU A 499 13.18 -23.01 -6.75
CA GLU A 499 14.37 -23.33 -7.53
C GLU A 499 14.28 -22.83 -8.98
N GLU A 500 13.05 -22.79 -9.55
CA GLU A 500 12.83 -22.32 -10.93
C GLU A 500 12.70 -20.79 -11.01
N THR A 501 12.14 -20.16 -9.95
CA THR A 501 11.82 -18.72 -9.95
C THR A 501 12.87 -17.85 -9.30
N GLY A 502 13.68 -18.41 -8.40
CA GLY A 502 14.63 -17.67 -7.57
C GLY A 502 13.96 -16.74 -6.53
N LEU A 503 12.62 -16.81 -6.38
CA LEU A 503 11.84 -16.03 -5.43
C LEU A 503 11.29 -16.92 -4.32
N PRO A 504 10.90 -16.36 -3.17
CA PRO A 504 10.21 -17.10 -2.12
C PRO A 504 8.95 -17.78 -2.63
N SER A 505 8.57 -18.90 -2.00
CA SER A 505 7.40 -19.67 -2.39
C SER A 505 6.11 -18.85 -2.29
N ALA A 506 5.33 -18.81 -3.35
CA ALA A 506 4.05 -18.11 -3.41
C ALA A 506 3.01 -18.90 -4.22
N ASN A 507 1.75 -18.83 -3.80
CA ASN A 507 0.65 -19.47 -4.50
C ASN A 507 0.22 -18.65 -5.72
N VAL A 508 1.08 -18.63 -6.76
CA VAL A 508 0.87 -17.87 -8.00
C VAL A 508 1.22 -18.74 -9.19
N LEU A 509 0.39 -18.70 -10.22
CA LEU A 509 0.62 -19.32 -11.53
C LEU A 509 0.67 -18.24 -12.60
N VAL A 510 1.68 -18.30 -13.46
CA VAL A 510 1.82 -17.41 -14.61
C VAL A 510 1.83 -18.23 -15.89
N TYR A 511 0.93 -17.87 -16.80
CA TYR A 511 0.81 -18.44 -18.14
C TYR A 511 1.31 -17.40 -19.14
N GLY A 512 2.45 -17.65 -19.77
CA GLY A 512 2.90 -16.88 -20.94
C GLY A 512 2.27 -17.44 -22.20
N LEU A 513 1.67 -16.58 -22.99
CA LEU A 513 0.92 -16.95 -24.20
C LEU A 513 1.68 -16.56 -25.45
N GLU A 514 1.35 -17.21 -26.55
CA GLU A 514 1.82 -16.82 -27.87
C GLU A 514 1.45 -15.35 -28.14
N GLY A 515 2.34 -14.59 -28.81
CA GLY A 515 2.14 -13.15 -29.05
C GLY A 515 2.49 -12.25 -27.86
N GLY A 516 2.98 -12.81 -26.73
CA GLY A 516 3.48 -12.03 -25.58
C GLY A 516 2.44 -11.65 -24.53
N ALA A 517 1.18 -12.04 -24.71
CA ALA A 517 0.17 -11.88 -23.66
C ALA A 517 0.48 -12.77 -22.44
N THR A 518 -0.01 -12.37 -21.26
CA THR A 518 0.16 -13.17 -20.04
C THR A 518 -1.12 -13.20 -19.21
N VAL A 519 -1.31 -14.34 -18.54
CA VAL A 519 -2.35 -14.49 -17.51
C VAL A 519 -1.69 -14.92 -16.21
N ILE A 520 -1.99 -14.21 -15.12
CA ILE A 520 -1.48 -14.52 -13.79
C ILE A 520 -2.67 -14.84 -12.88
N VAL A 521 -2.68 -16.04 -12.30
CA VAL A 521 -3.73 -16.48 -11.37
C VAL A 521 -3.17 -16.51 -9.96
N ARG A 522 -3.82 -15.77 -9.05
CA ARG A 522 -3.38 -15.61 -7.67
C ARG A 522 -4.58 -15.60 -6.72
N PRO A 523 -4.63 -16.53 -5.73
CA PRO A 523 -5.61 -16.46 -4.65
C PRO A 523 -5.24 -15.36 -3.65
N SER A 524 -6.26 -14.76 -3.02
CA SER A 524 -6.05 -13.89 -1.86
C SER A 524 -5.61 -14.72 -0.65
N GLY A 525 -4.67 -14.19 0.14
CA GLY A 525 -4.26 -14.82 1.39
C GLY A 525 -5.24 -14.60 2.56
N THR A 526 -6.14 -13.63 2.43
CA THR A 526 -7.00 -13.18 3.55
C THR A 526 -8.50 -13.26 3.24
N GLU A 527 -8.88 -13.34 1.98
CA GLU A 527 -10.27 -13.34 1.55
C GLU A 527 -10.51 -14.52 0.58
N PRO A 528 -11.69 -15.11 0.57
CA PRO A 528 -12.01 -16.23 -0.33
C PRO A 528 -12.25 -15.71 -1.75
N LYS A 529 -11.20 -15.25 -2.41
CA LYS A 529 -11.23 -14.77 -3.80
C LYS A 529 -9.95 -15.11 -4.56
N ILE A 530 -10.08 -15.35 -5.85
CA ILE A 530 -8.98 -15.48 -6.81
C ILE A 530 -8.98 -14.25 -7.70
N LYS A 531 -7.79 -13.71 -7.95
CA LYS A 531 -7.58 -12.66 -8.95
C LYS A 531 -6.90 -13.27 -10.19
N ALA A 532 -7.43 -12.95 -11.37
CA ALA A 532 -6.77 -13.21 -12.64
C ALA A 532 -6.32 -11.87 -13.24
N TYR A 533 -5.02 -11.72 -13.41
CA TYR A 533 -4.42 -10.55 -14.05
C TYR A 533 -4.12 -10.87 -15.50
N TYR A 534 -4.58 -10.02 -16.39
CA TYR A 534 -4.39 -10.14 -17.82
C TYR A 534 -3.46 -9.03 -18.29
N THR A 535 -2.42 -9.39 -19.00
CA THR A 535 -1.64 -8.46 -19.82
C THR A 535 -1.82 -8.86 -21.27
N THR A 536 -2.36 -7.95 -22.08
CA THR A 536 -2.55 -8.14 -23.51
C THR A 536 -1.78 -7.09 -24.30
N LEU A 537 -1.47 -7.35 -25.54
CA LEU A 537 -0.69 -6.50 -26.43
C LEU A 537 -1.39 -6.41 -27.78
N GLY A 538 -1.86 -5.23 -28.14
CA GLY A 538 -2.52 -4.95 -29.42
C GLY A 538 -1.85 -3.84 -30.21
N LYS A 539 -2.22 -3.69 -31.48
CA LYS A 539 -1.85 -2.53 -32.29
C LYS A 539 -2.57 -1.25 -31.80
N ASP A 540 -3.74 -1.44 -31.19
CA ASP A 540 -4.56 -0.39 -30.55
C ASP A 540 -5.26 -0.95 -29.31
N ILE A 541 -5.98 -0.07 -28.60
CA ILE A 541 -6.67 -0.44 -27.36
C ILE A 541 -7.81 -1.44 -27.62
N ALA A 542 -8.49 -1.34 -28.75
CA ALA A 542 -9.63 -2.19 -29.07
C ALA A 542 -9.19 -3.65 -29.27
N GLU A 543 -8.09 -3.88 -29.98
CA GLU A 543 -7.52 -5.21 -30.17
C GLU A 543 -7.01 -5.80 -28.84
N ALA A 544 -6.36 -4.99 -27.98
CA ALA A 544 -5.93 -5.44 -26.67
C ALA A 544 -7.11 -5.78 -25.74
N GLU A 545 -8.21 -5.04 -25.82
CA GLU A 545 -9.45 -5.32 -25.08
C GLU A 545 -10.17 -6.58 -25.59
N GLU A 546 -10.23 -6.78 -26.91
CA GLU A 546 -10.78 -7.99 -27.50
C GLU A 546 -10.02 -9.23 -27.00
N GLN A 547 -8.70 -9.21 -27.09
CA GLN A 547 -7.84 -10.29 -26.57
C GLN A 547 -8.08 -10.52 -25.08
N LYS A 548 -8.18 -9.45 -24.24
CA LYS A 548 -8.49 -9.59 -22.81
C LYS A 548 -9.82 -10.30 -22.60
N ASN A 549 -10.85 -9.95 -23.37
CA ASN A 549 -12.17 -10.55 -23.23
C ASN A 549 -12.15 -12.04 -23.60
N GLU A 550 -11.49 -12.43 -24.67
CA GLU A 550 -11.31 -13.83 -25.05
C GLU A 550 -10.61 -14.65 -23.97
N LEU A 551 -9.55 -14.08 -23.35
CA LEU A 551 -8.84 -14.72 -22.25
C LEU A 551 -9.72 -14.84 -20.99
N SER A 552 -10.47 -13.80 -20.67
CA SER A 552 -11.38 -13.78 -19.51
C SER A 552 -12.53 -14.78 -19.67
N ASP A 553 -13.14 -14.83 -20.84
CA ASP A 553 -14.25 -15.74 -21.16
C ASP A 553 -13.81 -17.21 -21.08
N ALA A 554 -12.57 -17.50 -21.50
CA ALA A 554 -12.00 -18.84 -21.42
C ALA A 554 -11.68 -19.27 -19.97
N LEU A 555 -11.31 -18.35 -19.09
CA LEU A 555 -10.95 -18.66 -17.71
C LEU A 555 -12.14 -18.64 -16.73
N THR A 556 -13.15 -17.82 -16.98
CA THR A 556 -14.32 -17.67 -16.09
C THR A 556 -14.98 -19.01 -15.73
N PRO A 557 -15.18 -19.98 -16.65
CA PRO A 557 -15.73 -21.30 -16.30
C PRO A 557 -14.86 -22.11 -15.34
N LEU A 558 -13.55 -21.88 -15.28
CA LEU A 558 -12.65 -22.59 -14.38
C LEU A 558 -12.77 -22.08 -12.93
N PHE A 559 -13.33 -20.90 -12.74
CA PHE A 559 -13.53 -20.26 -11.43
C PHE A 559 -14.99 -20.30 -10.95
N SER A 560 -15.90 -20.85 -11.73
CA SER A 560 -17.34 -20.95 -11.42
C SER A 560 -17.73 -22.10 -10.49
#